data_965611bbfc53993698dab1d9f2035862
#
_entry.id   965611bbfc53993698dab1d9f2035862
#
_cell.length_a   1.000
_cell.length_b   1.000
_cell.length_c   1.000
_cell.angle_alpha   90.00
_cell.angle_beta   90.00
_cell.angle_gamma   90.00
#
_symmetry.space_group_name_H-M   'P 1'
#
loop_
_entity.id
_entity.type
_entity.pdbx_description
1 polymer ?
#
loop_
_entity_poly.entity_id
_entity_poly.type
_entity_poly.pdbx_seq_one_letter_code
_entity_poly.pdbx_strand_id
1 'polypeptide(L)'
;DPRGCLYGCNGSCNARCADYVEYILAKEGDVAAVVVETVRCTDVQIPPRAYYETLRRACDRHGALLVLDEIPICLGRTGRMFAFEHYGIVPDMVVLGKGLGGGVFPLAALLARADLDVAAEGALGHYTHEKSSVGCAAGLATLEVIEDERLLQRSTDLGARALGQLKAMQARQEAVADVRGIGLLLGVELQDAAVAEDVLYRCLAKG
;
A
#
# COMPACT_ATOMS: atom_id res chain seq x y z
N ASP A 1 8.29 -6.25 9.56
CA ASP A 1 8.18 -5.89 10.98
C ASP A 1 9.55 -6.00 11.62
N PRO A 2 10.12 -4.91 12.17
CA PRO A 2 11.43 -4.95 12.81
C PRO A 2 11.48 -5.86 14.06
N ARG A 3 10.35 -6.12 14.70
CA ARG A 3 10.26 -6.91 15.94
C ARG A 3 10.35 -8.42 15.70
N GLY A 4 9.92 -8.89 14.56
CA GLY A 4 9.97 -10.30 14.17
C GLY A 4 10.80 -10.55 12.90
N CYS A 5 11.71 -9.64 12.57
CA CYS A 5 12.47 -9.68 11.33
C CYS A 5 13.50 -10.81 11.34
N LEU A 6 13.42 -11.72 10.37
CA LEU A 6 14.39 -12.80 10.14
C LEU A 6 15.83 -12.30 9.94
N TYR A 7 15.99 -11.02 9.57
CA TYR A 7 17.30 -10.38 9.35
C TYR A 7 17.82 -9.63 10.58
N GLY A 8 17.21 -9.82 11.75
CA GLY A 8 17.69 -9.28 13.01
C GLY A 8 17.52 -7.76 13.17
N CYS A 9 16.49 -7.19 12.58
CA CYS A 9 16.19 -5.76 12.71
C CYS A 9 15.57 -5.43 14.07
N ASN A 10 16.31 -5.59 15.16
CA ASN A 10 15.85 -5.42 16.54
C ASN A 10 15.41 -3.97 16.84
N GLY A 11 14.15 -3.65 16.55
CA GLY A 11 13.54 -2.34 16.81
C GLY A 11 13.81 -1.25 15.76
N SER A 12 14.84 -1.38 14.93
CA SER A 12 15.10 -0.49 13.79
C SER A 12 15.28 -1.29 12.50
N CYS A 13 14.56 -0.92 11.44
CA CYS A 13 14.69 -1.58 10.14
C CYS A 13 15.91 -1.04 9.39
N ASN A 14 16.84 -1.93 9.02
CA ASN A 14 18.01 -1.64 8.20
C ASN A 14 17.85 -2.05 6.72
N ALA A 15 16.65 -2.44 6.33
CA ALA A 15 16.27 -2.84 4.96
C ALA A 15 17.03 -4.05 4.36
N ARG A 16 17.67 -4.91 5.17
CA ARG A 16 18.37 -6.11 4.69
C ARG A 16 17.54 -7.06 3.82
N CYS A 17 16.22 -7.08 4.02
CA CYS A 17 15.32 -7.83 3.15
C CYS A 17 15.31 -7.31 1.70
N ALA A 18 15.55 -6.01 1.48
CA ALA A 18 15.72 -5.46 0.14
C ALA A 18 17.07 -5.86 -0.48
N ASP A 19 18.15 -5.93 0.31
CA ASP A 19 19.44 -6.46 -0.15
C ASP A 19 19.33 -7.93 -0.56
N TYR A 20 18.48 -8.69 0.14
CA TYR A 20 18.23 -10.09 -0.24
C TYR A 20 17.48 -10.21 -1.58
N VAL A 21 16.54 -9.29 -1.85
CA VAL A 21 15.90 -9.24 -3.19
C VAL A 21 16.94 -8.96 -4.26
N GLU A 22 17.85 -8.01 -4.04
CA GLU A 22 18.95 -7.74 -4.98
C GLU A 22 19.82 -8.98 -5.21
N TYR A 23 20.13 -9.74 -4.14
CA TYR A 23 20.86 -10.99 -4.25
C TYR A 23 20.14 -12.00 -5.14
N ILE A 24 18.81 -12.16 -5.00
CA ILE A 24 18.00 -13.04 -5.84
C ILE A 24 18.07 -12.60 -7.31
N LEU A 25 17.84 -11.30 -7.58
CA LEU A 25 17.91 -10.75 -8.93
C LEU A 25 19.25 -11.05 -9.62
N ALA A 26 20.34 -10.91 -8.86
CA ALA A 26 21.69 -11.18 -9.36
C ALA A 26 21.95 -12.68 -9.61
N LYS A 27 21.30 -13.57 -8.87
CA LYS A 27 21.52 -15.01 -8.98
C LYS A 27 20.67 -15.67 -10.05
N GLU A 28 19.40 -15.33 -10.13
CA GLU A 28 18.46 -15.90 -11.09
C GLU A 28 18.71 -15.35 -12.51
N GLY A 29 18.96 -14.05 -12.65
CA GLY A 29 19.35 -13.40 -13.90
C GLY A 29 18.25 -13.27 -14.95
N ASP A 30 17.09 -13.89 -14.75
CA ASP A 30 15.95 -13.89 -15.67
C ASP A 30 14.65 -13.38 -15.03
N VAL A 31 14.75 -12.67 -13.90
CA VAL A 31 13.59 -12.13 -13.19
C VAL A 31 13.03 -10.91 -13.94
N ALA A 32 11.81 -11.02 -14.42
CA ALA A 32 11.15 -9.95 -15.16
C ALA A 32 10.68 -8.78 -14.28
N ALA A 33 10.22 -9.06 -13.08
CA ALA A 33 9.64 -8.04 -12.18
C ALA A 33 9.75 -8.42 -10.70
N VAL A 34 9.78 -7.38 -9.87
CA VAL A 34 9.57 -7.46 -8.41
C VAL A 34 8.21 -6.85 -8.12
N VAL A 35 7.29 -7.64 -7.56
CA VAL A 35 5.94 -7.20 -7.19
C VAL A 35 5.84 -7.13 -5.67
N VAL A 36 5.44 -5.97 -5.13
CA VAL A 36 5.35 -5.76 -3.67
C VAL A 36 4.24 -4.77 -3.31
N GLU A 37 3.54 -5.02 -2.19
CA GLU A 37 2.65 -4.00 -1.60
C GLU A 37 3.47 -2.81 -1.12
N THR A 38 3.10 -1.58 -1.49
CA THR A 38 3.81 -0.36 -1.07
C THR A 38 3.75 -0.17 0.45
N VAL A 39 2.61 -0.40 1.05
CA VAL A 39 2.41 -0.54 2.49
C VAL A 39 1.55 -1.76 2.68
N ARG A 40 2.04 -2.72 3.45
CA ARG A 40 1.26 -3.92 3.70
C ARG A 40 0.03 -3.59 4.54
N CYS A 41 -1.15 -3.79 3.96
CA CYS A 41 -2.38 -3.30 4.56
C CYS A 41 -2.95 -4.20 5.67
N THR A 42 -2.64 -5.51 5.65
CA THR A 42 -3.20 -6.49 6.60
C THR A 42 -2.77 -6.26 8.04
N ASP A 43 -1.54 -5.81 8.25
CA ASP A 43 -0.95 -5.56 9.56
C ASP A 43 -0.29 -4.16 9.65
N VAL A 44 -0.57 -3.31 8.66
CA VAL A 44 -0.09 -1.93 8.56
C VAL A 44 1.42 -1.83 8.73
N GLN A 45 2.16 -2.56 7.88
CA GLN A 45 3.63 -2.45 7.85
C GLN A 45 4.05 -1.35 6.89
N ILE A 46 4.69 -0.33 7.44
CA ILE A 46 5.20 0.83 6.70
C ILE A 46 6.72 0.68 6.61
N PRO A 47 7.27 0.24 5.46
CA PRO A 47 8.72 0.09 5.31
C PRO A 47 9.43 1.44 5.41
N PRO A 48 10.70 1.49 5.82
CA PRO A 48 11.49 2.71 5.77
C PRO A 48 11.79 3.08 4.31
N ARG A 49 12.05 4.37 4.06
CA ARG A 49 12.39 4.88 2.72
C ARG A 49 13.54 4.12 2.06
N ALA A 50 14.58 3.79 2.82
CA ALA A 50 15.74 3.04 2.35
C ALA A 50 15.37 1.67 1.72
N TYR A 51 14.27 1.04 2.16
CA TYR A 51 13.79 -0.22 1.58
C TYR A 51 13.42 -0.04 0.10
N TYR A 52 12.62 0.97 -0.21
CA TYR A 52 12.20 1.24 -1.59
C TYR A 52 13.31 1.83 -2.46
N GLU A 53 14.18 2.65 -1.89
CA GLU A 53 15.36 3.15 -2.59
C GLU A 53 16.28 1.97 -3.00
N THR A 54 16.43 0.97 -2.15
CA THR A 54 17.22 -0.23 -2.45
C THR A 54 16.54 -1.10 -3.49
N LEU A 55 15.22 -1.35 -3.37
CA LEU A 55 14.47 -2.11 -4.37
C LEU A 55 14.52 -1.44 -5.76
N ARG A 56 14.31 -0.12 -5.82
CA ARG A 56 14.35 0.62 -7.09
C ARG A 56 15.72 0.48 -7.76
N ARG A 57 16.79 0.73 -7.02
CA ARG A 57 18.17 0.55 -7.52
C ARG A 57 18.47 -0.88 -7.96
N ALA A 58 18.00 -1.87 -7.20
CA ALA A 58 18.18 -3.27 -7.55
C ALA A 58 17.47 -3.62 -8.87
N CYS A 59 16.20 -3.20 -9.00
CA CYS A 59 15.44 -3.39 -10.24
C CYS A 59 16.13 -2.72 -11.45
N ASP A 60 16.56 -1.47 -11.30
CA ASP A 60 17.27 -0.73 -12.37
C ASP A 60 18.57 -1.42 -12.79
N ARG A 61 19.35 -1.91 -11.81
CA ARG A 61 20.63 -2.58 -12.06
C ARG A 61 20.49 -3.91 -12.80
N HIS A 62 19.44 -4.64 -12.50
CA HIS A 62 19.22 -6.00 -13.03
C HIS A 62 18.21 -6.05 -14.18
N GLY A 63 17.65 -4.90 -14.60
CA GLY A 63 16.67 -4.84 -15.68
C GLY A 63 15.31 -5.43 -15.34
N ALA A 64 15.00 -5.60 -14.05
CA ALA A 64 13.69 -6.05 -13.58
C ALA A 64 12.74 -4.86 -13.40
N LEU A 65 11.45 -5.06 -13.64
CA LEU A 65 10.43 -4.04 -13.39
C LEU A 65 10.08 -3.99 -11.89
N LEU A 66 9.85 -2.79 -11.35
CA LEU A 66 9.26 -2.61 -10.03
C LEU A 66 7.76 -2.37 -10.18
N VAL A 67 6.96 -3.30 -9.70
CA VAL A 67 5.49 -3.26 -9.71
C VAL A 67 4.99 -3.08 -8.29
N LEU A 68 4.26 -2.00 -8.02
CA LEU A 68 3.69 -1.73 -6.71
C LEU A 68 2.21 -2.07 -6.68
N ASP A 69 1.83 -2.95 -5.76
CA ASP A 69 0.44 -3.22 -5.43
C ASP A 69 -0.06 -2.16 -4.45
N GLU A 70 -0.87 -1.26 -4.97
CA GLU A 70 -1.54 -0.21 -4.20
C GLU A 70 -3.06 -0.42 -4.12
N ILE A 71 -3.55 -1.59 -4.52
CA ILE A 71 -4.99 -1.90 -4.51
C ILE A 71 -5.69 -1.46 -3.22
N PRO A 72 -5.14 -1.74 -2.01
CA PRO A 72 -5.82 -1.38 -0.76
C PRO A 72 -5.51 0.03 -0.24
N ILE A 73 -4.50 0.71 -0.78
CA ILE A 73 -3.88 1.88 -0.12
C ILE A 73 -3.77 3.13 -1.00
N CYS A 74 -4.10 3.03 -2.28
CA CYS A 74 -4.14 4.17 -3.20
C CYS A 74 -5.29 5.13 -2.95
N LEU A 75 -5.40 6.15 -3.79
CA LEU A 75 -6.52 7.08 -3.87
C LEU A 75 -6.79 7.83 -2.55
N GLY A 76 -5.72 8.29 -1.92
CA GLY A 76 -5.81 9.13 -0.74
C GLY A 76 -5.80 8.42 0.60
N ARG A 77 -5.84 7.07 0.66
CA ARG A 77 -5.85 6.34 1.93
C ARG A 77 -4.71 6.73 2.87
N THR A 78 -3.52 6.98 2.32
CA THR A 78 -2.32 7.35 3.07
C THR A 78 -2.09 8.86 3.16
N GLY A 79 -3.01 9.69 2.62
CA GLY A 79 -2.85 11.14 2.53
C GLY A 79 -2.13 11.62 1.26
N ARG A 80 -1.76 10.70 0.37
CA ARG A 80 -1.24 10.93 -0.97
C ARG A 80 -2.10 10.19 -1.98
N MET A 81 -2.08 10.61 -3.26
CA MET A 81 -2.81 9.90 -4.31
C MET A 81 -2.32 8.45 -4.38
N PHE A 82 -1.01 8.26 -4.36
CA PHE A 82 -0.34 6.96 -4.31
C PHE A 82 0.58 6.87 -3.10
N ALA A 83 0.65 5.72 -2.44
CA ALA A 83 1.48 5.54 -1.27
C ALA A 83 2.99 5.60 -1.60
N PHE A 84 3.41 5.25 -2.81
CA PHE A 84 4.81 5.35 -3.21
C PHE A 84 5.38 6.78 -3.19
N GLU A 85 4.51 7.79 -3.26
CA GLU A 85 4.94 9.19 -3.17
C GLU A 85 5.64 9.51 -1.83
N HIS A 86 5.30 8.79 -0.76
CA HIS A 86 5.96 8.95 0.55
C HIS A 86 7.45 8.54 0.51
N TYR A 87 7.81 7.69 -0.43
CA TYR A 87 9.16 7.15 -0.56
C TYR A 87 10.02 7.88 -1.59
N GLY A 88 9.41 8.75 -2.42
CA GLY A 88 10.12 9.53 -3.43
C GLY A 88 10.73 8.66 -4.54
N ILE A 89 10.11 7.52 -4.82
CA ILE A 89 10.44 6.63 -5.95
C ILE A 89 9.35 6.69 -7.02
N VAL A 90 9.68 6.26 -8.22
CA VAL A 90 8.70 6.04 -9.29
C VAL A 90 8.78 4.57 -9.71
N PRO A 91 7.70 3.79 -9.53
CA PRO A 91 7.65 2.41 -9.99
C PRO A 91 7.46 2.35 -11.51
N ASP A 92 7.69 1.17 -12.08
CA ASP A 92 7.42 0.93 -13.50
C ASP A 92 5.93 0.67 -13.76
N MET A 93 5.27 0.03 -12.78
CA MET A 93 3.83 -0.22 -12.82
C MET A 93 3.21 -0.04 -11.42
N VAL A 94 1.93 0.36 -11.39
CA VAL A 94 1.12 0.45 -10.17
C VAL A 94 -0.21 -0.25 -10.40
N VAL A 95 -0.57 -1.17 -9.53
CA VAL A 95 -1.86 -1.87 -9.56
C VAL A 95 -2.84 -1.16 -8.64
N LEU A 96 -4.00 -0.79 -9.17
CA LEU A 96 -5.07 -0.08 -8.48
C LEU A 96 -6.34 -0.92 -8.43
N GLY A 97 -7.16 -0.69 -7.42
CA GLY A 97 -8.44 -1.39 -7.29
C GLY A 97 -9.26 -0.88 -6.11
N LYS A 98 -10.10 -1.73 -5.56
CA LYS A 98 -10.96 -1.45 -4.38
C LYS A 98 -11.63 -0.07 -4.42
N GLY A 99 -10.96 0.98 -3.91
CA GLY A 99 -11.48 2.33 -3.86
C GLY A 99 -11.70 3.01 -5.22
N LEU A 100 -11.10 2.48 -6.31
CA LEU A 100 -11.13 3.10 -7.62
C LEU A 100 -12.56 3.29 -8.18
N GLY A 101 -13.47 2.38 -7.89
CA GLY A 101 -14.88 2.49 -8.27
C GLY A 101 -15.76 3.16 -7.22
N GLY A 102 -15.19 3.93 -6.29
CA GLY A 102 -15.92 4.67 -5.24
C GLY A 102 -16.59 3.80 -4.18
N GLY A 103 -16.24 2.51 -4.10
CA GLY A 103 -16.93 1.53 -3.26
C GLY A 103 -18.31 1.12 -3.79
N VAL A 104 -18.71 1.63 -4.95
CA VAL A 104 -20.03 1.37 -5.58
C VAL A 104 -19.90 0.35 -6.71
N PHE A 105 -18.84 0.46 -7.52
CA PHE A 105 -18.63 -0.41 -8.67
C PHE A 105 -17.26 -1.10 -8.60
N PRO A 106 -17.17 -2.42 -8.86
CA PRO A 106 -15.90 -3.12 -8.93
C PRO A 106 -15.06 -2.62 -10.11
N LEU A 107 -13.94 -1.99 -9.83
CA LEU A 107 -13.02 -1.48 -10.84
C LEU A 107 -11.58 -1.69 -10.40
N ALA A 108 -10.75 -2.11 -11.34
CA ALA A 108 -9.30 -2.19 -11.16
C ALA A 108 -8.60 -1.58 -12.37
N ALA A 109 -7.38 -1.14 -12.18
CA ALA A 109 -6.54 -0.59 -13.25
C ALA A 109 -5.08 -0.93 -13.01
N LEU A 110 -4.34 -0.99 -14.11
CA LEU A 110 -2.88 -1.04 -14.11
C LEU A 110 -2.37 0.25 -14.76
N LEU A 111 -1.60 1.02 -14.03
CA LEU A 111 -0.81 2.13 -14.57
C LEU A 111 0.57 1.61 -14.90
N ALA A 112 1.06 1.89 -16.09
CA ALA A 112 2.39 1.49 -16.53
C ALA A 112 3.08 2.63 -17.27
N ARG A 113 4.42 2.62 -17.29
CA ARG A 113 5.18 3.52 -18.17
C ARG A 113 4.79 3.27 -19.62
N ALA A 114 4.73 4.32 -20.41
CA ALA A 114 4.28 4.24 -21.81
C ALA A 114 5.16 3.32 -22.69
N ASP A 115 6.46 3.23 -22.39
CA ASP A 115 7.40 2.37 -23.12
C ASP A 115 7.18 0.86 -22.86
N LEU A 116 6.38 0.50 -21.87
CA LEU A 116 5.98 -0.88 -21.59
C LEU A 116 4.75 -1.34 -22.37
N ASP A 117 4.08 -0.44 -23.08
CA ASP A 117 2.99 -0.77 -24.00
C ASP A 117 3.56 -1.27 -25.35
N VAL A 118 4.08 -2.49 -25.32
CA VAL A 118 4.73 -3.13 -26.48
C VAL A 118 3.79 -4.02 -27.28
N ALA A 119 2.54 -4.17 -26.88
CA ALA A 119 1.56 -5.06 -27.49
C ALA A 119 0.46 -4.29 -28.24
N ALA A 120 0.76 -3.12 -28.76
CA ALA A 120 -0.21 -2.23 -29.44
C ALA A 120 -0.98 -2.92 -30.59
N GLU A 121 -0.37 -3.91 -31.26
CA GLU A 121 -0.97 -4.65 -32.38
C GLU A 121 -1.66 -5.96 -31.96
N GLY A 122 -1.64 -6.31 -30.66
CA GLY A 122 -2.18 -7.57 -30.16
C GLY A 122 -2.90 -7.41 -28.82
N ALA A 123 -4.04 -8.10 -28.67
CA ALA A 123 -4.71 -8.17 -27.37
C ALA A 123 -3.97 -9.14 -26.44
N LEU A 124 -3.54 -8.66 -25.28
CA LEU A 124 -2.94 -9.51 -24.22
C LEU A 124 -3.99 -10.36 -23.50
N GLY A 125 -5.27 -10.08 -23.68
CA GLY A 125 -6.39 -10.82 -23.12
C GLY A 125 -7.73 -10.28 -23.63
N HIS A 126 -8.79 -11.03 -23.35
CA HIS A 126 -10.16 -10.62 -23.64
C HIS A 126 -10.99 -10.81 -22.36
N TYR A 127 -11.24 -9.73 -21.65
CA TYR A 127 -12.07 -9.70 -20.46
C TYR A 127 -13.35 -8.90 -20.77
N THR A 128 -14.50 -9.55 -20.75
CA THR A 128 -15.77 -8.98 -21.22
C THR A 128 -16.10 -7.61 -20.63
N HIS A 129 -15.73 -7.37 -19.37
CA HIS A 129 -16.07 -6.15 -18.66
C HIS A 129 -14.88 -5.20 -18.44
N GLU A 130 -13.73 -5.44 -19.02
CA GLU A 130 -12.51 -4.63 -18.84
C GLU A 130 -12.68 -3.15 -19.21
N LYS A 131 -13.57 -2.85 -20.13
CA LYS A 131 -13.86 -1.50 -20.63
C LYS A 131 -15.31 -1.08 -20.33
N SER A 132 -15.83 -1.48 -19.14
CA SER A 132 -17.17 -1.08 -18.74
C SER A 132 -17.27 0.43 -18.61
N SER A 133 -18.11 1.05 -19.44
CA SER A 133 -18.35 2.51 -19.37
C SER A 133 -18.93 2.94 -18.02
N VAL A 134 -19.72 2.10 -17.37
CA VAL A 134 -20.25 2.34 -16.01
C VAL A 134 -19.11 2.35 -14.99
N GLY A 135 -18.20 1.35 -15.06
CA GLY A 135 -17.04 1.30 -14.18
C GLY A 135 -16.11 2.51 -14.37
N CYS A 136 -15.84 2.88 -15.62
CA CYS A 136 -15.02 4.04 -15.93
C CYS A 136 -15.65 5.35 -15.44
N ALA A 137 -16.98 5.52 -15.60
CA ALA A 137 -17.70 6.68 -15.08
C ALA A 137 -17.63 6.75 -13.54
N ALA A 138 -17.80 5.61 -12.84
CA ALA A 138 -17.65 5.54 -11.39
C ALA A 138 -16.22 5.89 -10.93
N GLY A 139 -15.21 5.40 -11.66
CA GLY A 139 -13.80 5.73 -11.40
C GLY A 139 -13.51 7.21 -11.59
N LEU A 140 -13.99 7.80 -12.69
CA LEU A 140 -13.81 9.22 -12.97
C LEU A 140 -14.47 10.09 -11.88
N ALA A 141 -15.73 9.83 -11.55
CA ALA A 141 -16.42 10.53 -10.48
C ALA A 141 -15.70 10.40 -9.11
N THR A 142 -15.10 9.23 -8.85
CA THR A 142 -14.30 9.02 -7.63
C THR A 142 -13.09 9.96 -7.60
N LEU A 143 -12.35 10.08 -8.72
CA LEU A 143 -11.19 10.96 -8.81
C LEU A 143 -11.60 12.43 -8.65
N GLU A 144 -12.69 12.86 -9.32
CA GLU A 144 -13.23 14.21 -9.22
C GLU A 144 -13.58 14.55 -7.76
N VAL A 145 -14.28 13.69 -7.04
CA VAL A 145 -14.62 13.89 -5.62
C VAL A 145 -13.39 13.99 -4.73
N ILE A 146 -12.37 13.15 -4.97
CA ILE A 146 -11.11 13.21 -4.22
C ILE A 146 -10.43 14.58 -4.38
N GLU A 147 -10.42 15.12 -5.58
CA GLU A 147 -9.82 16.43 -5.89
C GLU A 147 -10.67 17.60 -5.35
N ASP A 148 -11.95 17.64 -5.69
CA ASP A 148 -12.88 18.72 -5.35
C ASP A 148 -13.05 18.90 -3.84
N GLU A 149 -13.15 17.79 -3.11
CA GLU A 149 -13.30 17.79 -1.65
C GLU A 149 -11.96 17.78 -0.90
N ARG A 150 -10.83 17.83 -1.61
CA ARG A 150 -9.47 17.81 -1.04
C ARG A 150 -9.26 16.65 -0.07
N LEU A 151 -9.72 15.47 -0.46
CA LEU A 151 -9.73 14.32 0.44
C LEU A 151 -8.33 13.83 0.82
N LEU A 152 -7.28 14.10 0.03
CA LEU A 152 -5.89 13.81 0.38
C LEU A 152 -5.46 14.56 1.65
N GLN A 153 -5.73 15.87 1.69
CA GLN A 153 -5.42 16.69 2.88
C GLN A 153 -6.26 16.26 4.07
N ARG A 154 -7.56 16.04 3.86
CA ARG A 154 -8.45 15.54 4.92
C ARG A 154 -7.99 14.21 5.51
N SER A 155 -7.53 13.28 4.67
CA SER A 155 -6.97 12.00 5.11
C SER A 155 -5.71 12.20 5.97
N THR A 156 -4.84 13.12 5.58
CA THR A 156 -3.64 13.47 6.34
C THR A 156 -4.01 14.03 7.73
N ASP A 157 -4.90 15.02 7.78
CA ASP A 157 -5.24 15.71 9.03
C ASP A 157 -6.00 14.80 10.00
N LEU A 158 -7.02 14.09 9.51
CA LEU A 158 -7.79 13.15 10.32
C LEU A 158 -6.94 11.97 10.76
N GLY A 159 -6.07 11.47 9.88
CA GLY A 159 -5.14 10.38 10.20
C GLY A 159 -4.16 10.77 11.30
N ALA A 160 -3.57 11.95 11.23
CA ALA A 160 -2.67 12.46 12.27
C ALA A 160 -3.40 12.60 13.62
N ARG A 161 -4.63 13.15 13.61
CA ARG A 161 -5.45 13.25 14.82
C ARG A 161 -5.79 11.89 15.41
N ALA A 162 -6.25 10.96 14.59
CA ALA A 162 -6.62 9.62 15.03
C ALA A 162 -5.40 8.85 15.57
N LEU A 163 -4.28 8.90 14.87
CA LEU A 163 -3.02 8.28 15.31
C LEU A 163 -2.54 8.84 16.66
N GLY A 164 -2.65 10.16 16.87
CA GLY A 164 -2.33 10.82 18.14
C GLY A 164 -3.22 10.32 19.28
N GLN A 165 -4.52 10.19 19.05
CA GLN A 165 -5.45 9.66 20.06
C GLN A 165 -5.19 8.19 20.38
N LEU A 166 -4.92 7.37 19.36
CA LEU A 166 -4.59 5.95 19.54
C LEU A 166 -3.28 5.75 20.29
N LYS A 167 -2.26 6.55 20.02
CA LYS A 167 -1.00 6.55 20.80
C LYS A 167 -1.19 6.98 22.24
N ALA A 168 -2.03 7.99 22.49
CA ALA A 168 -2.38 8.38 23.85
C ALA A 168 -3.19 7.29 24.58
N MET A 169 -3.98 6.50 23.87
CA MET A 169 -4.64 5.30 24.40
C MET A 169 -3.61 4.20 24.72
N GLN A 170 -2.68 3.91 23.83
CA GLN A 170 -1.60 2.95 24.04
C GLN A 170 -0.83 3.24 25.33
N ALA A 171 -0.51 4.50 25.59
CA ALA A 171 0.20 4.90 26.80
C ALA A 171 -0.56 4.60 28.12
N ARG A 172 -1.87 4.32 28.05
CA ARG A 172 -2.75 4.09 29.22
C ARG A 172 -3.31 2.66 29.27
N GLN A 173 -3.12 1.86 28.23
CA GLN A 173 -3.73 0.54 28.10
C GLN A 173 -2.66 -0.49 27.79
N GLU A 174 -2.29 -1.29 28.78
CA GLU A 174 -1.26 -2.33 28.64
C GLU A 174 -1.62 -3.38 27.59
N ALA A 175 -2.91 -3.62 27.34
CA ALA A 175 -3.36 -4.55 26.30
C ALA A 175 -2.98 -4.10 24.87
N VAL A 176 -2.65 -2.81 24.65
CA VAL A 176 -2.27 -2.26 23.35
C VAL A 176 -0.76 -2.37 23.18
N ALA A 177 -0.31 -3.32 22.39
CA ALA A 177 1.11 -3.59 22.13
C ALA A 177 1.75 -2.53 21.23
N ASP A 178 1.06 -2.15 20.12
CA ASP A 178 1.57 -1.16 19.19
C ASP A 178 0.45 -0.40 18.49
N VAL A 179 0.75 0.86 18.13
CA VAL A 179 -0.10 1.71 17.30
C VAL A 179 0.73 2.33 16.21
N ARG A 180 0.33 2.09 14.95
CA ARG A 180 1.02 2.57 13.77
C ARG A 180 0.04 2.99 12.68
N GLY A 181 0.49 3.82 11.74
CA GLY A 181 -0.36 4.22 10.64
C GLY A 181 0.20 5.36 9.81
N ILE A 182 -0.46 5.59 8.68
CA ILE A 182 -0.17 6.66 7.74
C ILE A 182 -1.48 7.09 7.07
N GLY A 183 -1.84 8.37 7.15
CA GLY A 183 -3.16 8.85 6.75
C GLY A 183 -4.26 8.10 7.52
N LEU A 184 -5.27 7.63 6.83
CA LEU A 184 -6.37 6.84 7.40
C LEU A 184 -6.12 5.32 7.40
N LEU A 185 -4.92 4.88 7.09
CA LEU A 185 -4.49 3.50 7.27
C LEU A 185 -3.88 3.37 8.67
N LEU A 186 -4.64 2.84 9.61
CA LEU A 186 -4.27 2.75 11.03
C LEU A 186 -4.30 1.30 11.48
N GLY A 187 -3.30 0.90 12.28
CA GLY A 187 -3.21 -0.40 12.91
C GLY A 187 -3.09 -0.26 14.43
N VAL A 188 -3.88 -1.02 15.15
CA VAL A 188 -3.78 -1.20 16.59
C VAL A 188 -3.50 -2.67 16.86
N GLU A 189 -2.34 -2.96 17.39
CA GLU A 189 -1.93 -4.31 17.76
C GLU A 189 -2.18 -4.55 19.22
N LEU A 190 -2.87 -5.62 19.53
CA LEU A 190 -3.11 -6.03 20.92
C LEU A 190 -2.16 -7.17 21.29
N GLN A 191 -1.85 -7.30 22.57
CA GLN A 191 -0.92 -8.32 23.06
C GLN A 191 -1.46 -9.74 22.90
N ASP A 192 -2.79 -9.89 22.89
CA ASP A 192 -3.48 -11.18 22.81
C ASP A 192 -4.51 -11.15 21.66
N ALA A 193 -4.48 -12.20 20.82
CA ALA A 193 -5.42 -12.35 19.70
C ALA A 193 -6.88 -12.52 20.17
N ALA A 194 -7.11 -13.19 21.29
CA ALA A 194 -8.47 -13.36 21.85
C ALA A 194 -9.04 -12.02 22.35
N VAL A 195 -8.18 -11.16 22.90
CA VAL A 195 -8.57 -9.79 23.28
C VAL A 195 -8.87 -8.95 22.05
N ALA A 196 -8.11 -9.13 20.97
CA ALA A 196 -8.36 -8.42 19.70
C ALA A 196 -9.73 -8.80 19.11
N GLU A 197 -10.07 -10.07 19.14
CA GLU A 197 -11.36 -10.57 18.68
C GLU A 197 -12.52 -10.06 19.53
N ASP A 198 -12.42 -10.09 20.87
CA ASP A 198 -13.43 -9.55 21.77
C ASP A 198 -13.64 -8.04 21.54
N VAL A 199 -12.57 -7.26 21.40
CA VAL A 199 -12.63 -5.83 21.08
C VAL A 199 -13.36 -5.60 19.75
N LEU A 200 -13.07 -6.38 18.72
CA LEU A 200 -13.74 -6.30 17.41
C LEU A 200 -15.25 -6.47 17.56
N TYR A 201 -15.70 -7.54 18.22
CA TYR A 201 -17.13 -7.80 18.40
C TYR A 201 -17.84 -6.78 19.28
N ARG A 202 -17.17 -6.27 20.32
CA ARG A 202 -17.72 -5.19 21.15
C ARG A 202 -17.84 -3.87 20.40
N CYS A 203 -16.90 -3.57 19.49
CA CYS A 203 -17.00 -2.40 18.62
C CYS A 203 -18.19 -2.53 17.67
N LEU A 204 -18.33 -3.69 17.02
CA LEU A 204 -19.47 -3.97 16.14
C LEU A 204 -20.82 -3.84 16.86
N ALA A 205 -20.92 -4.29 18.10
CA ALA A 205 -22.16 -4.18 18.89
C ALA A 205 -22.52 -2.74 19.26
N LYS A 206 -21.58 -1.80 19.18
CA LYS A 206 -21.80 -0.37 19.49
C LYS A 206 -22.07 0.50 18.25
N GLY A 207 -21.93 -0.03 17.06
CA GLY A 207 -22.08 0.65 15.77
C GLY A 207 -20.76 1.12 15.20
#